data_25a62e5283095f7ed88df69cffa6faf7
#
_entry.id   25a62e5283095f7ed88df69cffa6faf7
#
_cell.length_a   1.000
_cell.length_b   1.000
_cell.length_c   1.000
_cell.angle_alpha   90.00
_cell.angle_beta   90.00
_cell.angle_gamma   90.00
#
_symmetry.space_group_name_H-M   'P 1'
#
loop_
_entity.id
_entity.type
_entity.pdbx_description
1 polymer ?
#
loop_
_entity_poly.entity_id
_entity_poly.type
_entity_poly.pdbx_seq_one_letter_code
_entity_poly.pdbx_strand_id
1 'polypeptide(L)'
;MIVRAIRGWLWPHTKPTRHEWGLIALLGTAFLVSRYDFSLLSLALPNIQRDLGVSESELGPFIAYARLGAVAALPLAIMADRIGRRRLLLATILGFSLCSVATAFAQSWSSFAALQFLARAFTAADEMISVVVILEEIETRRRGWAVGVLAAFGGLGDGVAAIAYPLSDSLPGGWRALYLIAALPLLLLLIVRRNLRETKRFDGLAKTGGAGFAAIRSAIANNRNRFISLLVVTIAYHLPISATLSLMSKFLQENHGYAPIQVSGLFVGAGAFALIGNLLGGTLSDKIGRRGSFAIFCGLMAVGFSAFYLGPTGLVPWAWAIALFGFLASHAVFLALAGEAFPTVSRATVATLMLAVGAVSTAIGLFVEGWLYSLFQSHGAAVVALTPAFPIAGIAALFLLPETGGTDLKDRSEPHA
;
A
#
# COMPACT_ATOMS: atom_id res chain seq x y z
N MET A 1 -4.71 -16.10 30.43
CA MET A 1 -3.81 -16.80 29.50
C MET A 1 -3.71 -16.10 28.15
N ILE A 2 -4.80 -15.79 27.48
CA ILE A 2 -4.86 -15.11 26.16
C ILE A 2 -4.15 -13.75 26.17
N VAL A 3 -4.36 -12.88 27.16
CA VAL A 3 -3.74 -11.55 27.26
C VAL A 3 -2.21 -11.63 27.39
N ARG A 4 -1.67 -12.64 28.10
CA ARG A 4 -0.21 -12.88 28.19
C ARG A 4 0.37 -13.38 26.86
N ALA A 5 -0.36 -14.21 26.12
CA ALA A 5 0.05 -14.71 24.83
C ALA A 5 0.06 -13.56 23.79
N ILE A 6 -0.99 -12.73 23.76
CA ILE A 6 -1.07 -11.54 22.89
C ILE A 6 0.04 -10.53 23.25
N ARG A 7 0.33 -10.31 24.53
CA ARG A 7 1.39 -9.41 24.98
C ARG A 7 2.78 -9.90 24.60
N GLY A 8 3.03 -11.22 24.62
CA GLY A 8 4.31 -11.82 24.15
C GLY A 8 4.48 -11.76 22.64
N TRP A 9 3.37 -11.63 21.90
CA TRP A 9 3.35 -11.58 20.45
C TRP A 9 3.44 -10.15 19.91
N LEU A 10 2.78 -9.20 20.59
CA LEU A 10 2.74 -7.78 20.18
C LEU A 10 3.92 -6.97 20.72
N TRP A 11 4.64 -7.45 21.73
CA TRP A 11 5.73 -6.69 22.36
C TRP A 11 7.08 -7.34 22.06
N PRO A 12 8.11 -6.57 21.69
CA PRO A 12 9.44 -7.13 21.42
C PRO A 12 10.03 -7.75 22.69
N HIS A 13 10.80 -8.83 22.53
CA HIS A 13 11.45 -9.56 23.63
C HIS A 13 12.38 -8.67 24.49
N THR A 14 12.88 -7.58 23.91
CA THR A 14 13.69 -6.56 24.60
C THR A 14 13.00 -5.20 24.48
N LYS A 15 12.96 -4.41 25.55
CA LYS A 15 12.32 -3.09 25.54
C LYS A 15 13.03 -2.15 24.56
N PRO A 16 12.30 -1.47 23.66
CA PRO A 16 12.86 -0.45 22.79
C PRO A 16 13.40 0.73 23.62
N THR A 17 14.51 1.29 23.16
CA THR A 17 15.11 2.49 23.77
C THR A 17 14.25 3.72 23.52
N ARG A 18 14.46 4.79 24.31
CA ARG A 18 13.77 6.09 24.07
C ARG A 18 14.09 6.65 22.68
N HIS A 19 15.30 6.44 22.18
CA HIS A 19 15.70 6.86 20.84
C HIS A 19 14.93 6.10 19.76
N GLU A 20 14.82 4.78 19.88
CA GLU A 20 14.06 3.95 18.91
C GLU A 20 12.57 4.31 18.89
N TRP A 21 11.97 4.53 20.07
CA TRP A 21 10.59 5.02 20.14
C TRP A 21 10.40 6.39 19.48
N GLY A 22 11.32 7.32 19.73
CA GLY A 22 11.30 8.64 19.09
C GLY A 22 11.39 8.55 17.57
N LEU A 23 12.25 7.66 17.06
CA LEU A 23 12.40 7.42 15.63
C LEU A 23 11.14 6.78 15.02
N ILE A 24 10.61 5.72 15.66
CA ILE A 24 9.39 5.04 15.20
C ILE A 24 8.19 6.01 15.21
N ALA A 25 8.01 6.80 16.26
CA ALA A 25 6.93 7.77 16.34
C ALA A 25 7.03 8.83 15.23
N LEU A 26 8.23 9.33 14.96
CA LEU A 26 8.47 10.34 13.95
C LEU A 26 8.21 9.82 12.53
N LEU A 27 8.75 8.64 12.20
CA LEU A 27 8.54 8.02 10.89
C LEU A 27 7.11 7.50 10.75
N GLY A 28 6.55 6.92 11.83
CA GLY A 28 5.16 6.44 11.87
C GLY A 28 4.13 7.55 11.65
N THR A 29 4.36 8.74 12.21
CA THR A 29 3.47 9.88 11.94
C THR A 29 3.46 10.28 10.47
N ALA A 30 4.61 10.19 9.77
CA ALA A 30 4.64 10.42 8.33
C ALA A 30 3.86 9.35 7.55
N PHE A 31 3.99 8.07 7.94
CA PHE A 31 3.18 6.99 7.39
C PHE A 31 1.69 7.23 7.59
N LEU A 32 1.28 7.68 8.79
CA LEU A 32 -0.11 8.01 9.10
C LEU A 32 -0.64 9.07 8.15
N VAL A 33 0.07 10.19 7.99
CA VAL A 33 -0.40 11.29 7.15
C VAL A 33 -0.37 10.93 5.67
N SER A 34 0.63 10.17 5.21
CA SER A 34 0.69 9.63 3.86
C SER A 34 -0.52 8.74 3.54
N ARG A 35 -0.88 7.85 4.46
CA ARG A 35 -2.04 6.95 4.31
C ARG A 35 -3.37 7.70 4.40
N TYR A 36 -3.45 8.72 5.25
CA TYR A 36 -4.59 9.62 5.31
C TYR A 36 -4.87 10.25 3.94
N ASP A 37 -3.87 10.88 3.33
CA ASP A 37 -4.00 11.53 2.01
C ASP A 37 -4.39 10.53 0.92
N PHE A 38 -3.75 9.35 0.93
CA PHE A 38 -4.05 8.27 -0.01
C PHE A 38 -5.50 7.79 0.07
N SER A 39 -6.04 7.62 1.29
CA SER A 39 -7.41 7.16 1.52
C SER A 39 -8.43 8.27 1.29
N LEU A 40 -8.07 9.53 1.57
CA LEU A 40 -8.93 10.67 1.36
C LEU A 40 -9.32 10.83 -0.12
N LEU A 41 -8.39 10.62 -1.06
CA LEU A 41 -8.69 10.62 -2.50
C LEU A 41 -9.81 9.63 -2.84
N SER A 42 -9.79 8.42 -2.30
CA SER A 42 -10.79 7.39 -2.58
C SER A 42 -12.13 7.68 -1.88
N LEU A 43 -12.09 8.18 -0.64
CA LEU A 43 -13.29 8.49 0.15
C LEU A 43 -14.03 9.71 -0.39
N ALA A 44 -13.29 10.79 -0.70
CA ALA A 44 -13.85 12.05 -1.20
C ALA A 44 -14.02 12.08 -2.72
N LEU A 45 -13.79 10.96 -3.42
CA LEU A 45 -13.83 10.88 -4.88
C LEU A 45 -15.10 11.46 -5.50
N PRO A 46 -16.33 11.18 -5.00
CA PRO A 46 -17.55 11.76 -5.56
C PRO A 46 -17.59 13.30 -5.47
N ASN A 47 -17.10 13.84 -4.34
CA ASN A 47 -17.05 15.28 -4.10
C ASN A 47 -16.00 15.95 -5.02
N ILE A 48 -14.84 15.35 -5.15
CA ILE A 48 -13.73 15.83 -6.01
C ILE A 48 -14.18 15.80 -7.49
N GLN A 49 -14.80 14.69 -7.92
CA GLN A 49 -15.30 14.52 -9.28
C GLN A 49 -16.28 15.61 -9.65
N ARG A 50 -17.29 15.83 -8.80
CA ARG A 50 -18.33 16.84 -9.01
C ARG A 50 -17.75 18.24 -9.09
N ASP A 51 -16.83 18.57 -8.19
CA ASP A 51 -16.25 19.90 -8.06
C ASP A 51 -15.29 20.26 -9.20
N LEU A 52 -14.53 19.28 -9.69
CA LEU A 52 -13.54 19.45 -10.77
C LEU A 52 -14.09 19.11 -12.15
N GLY A 53 -15.36 18.68 -12.26
CA GLY A 53 -16.03 18.38 -13.51
C GLY A 53 -15.41 17.19 -14.27
N VAL A 54 -14.92 16.17 -13.54
CA VAL A 54 -14.33 14.95 -14.15
C VAL A 54 -15.46 14.09 -14.72
N SER A 55 -15.37 13.74 -16.00
CA SER A 55 -16.34 12.83 -16.62
C SER A 55 -16.16 11.39 -16.10
N GLU A 56 -17.23 10.59 -16.17
CA GLU A 56 -17.19 9.20 -15.68
C GLU A 56 -16.12 8.36 -16.40
N SER A 57 -15.96 8.54 -17.70
CA SER A 57 -14.94 7.81 -18.49
C SER A 57 -13.50 8.22 -18.17
N GLU A 58 -13.31 9.44 -17.65
CA GLU A 58 -11.98 9.94 -17.28
C GLU A 58 -11.60 9.59 -15.84
N LEU A 59 -12.52 9.07 -15.04
CA LEU A 59 -12.32 8.84 -13.62
C LEU A 59 -11.22 7.79 -13.35
N GLY A 60 -11.24 6.67 -14.07
CA GLY A 60 -10.21 5.64 -14.00
C GLY A 60 -8.81 6.19 -14.35
N PRO A 61 -8.63 6.80 -15.56
CA PRO A 61 -7.40 7.50 -15.92
C PRO A 61 -6.95 8.56 -14.89
N PHE A 62 -7.89 9.37 -14.38
CA PHE A 62 -7.60 10.39 -13.36
C PHE A 62 -6.94 9.79 -12.10
N ILE A 63 -7.53 8.74 -11.54
CA ILE A 63 -6.98 8.06 -10.37
C ILE A 63 -5.65 7.36 -10.73
N ALA A 64 -5.55 6.77 -11.93
CA ALA A 64 -4.35 6.10 -12.41
C ALA A 64 -3.14 7.04 -12.45
N TYR A 65 -3.31 8.25 -13.00
CA TYR A 65 -2.24 9.26 -13.01
C TYR A 65 -1.75 9.60 -11.60
N ALA A 66 -2.67 9.83 -10.66
CA ALA A 66 -2.30 10.08 -9.27
C ALA A 66 -1.49 8.90 -8.67
N ARG A 67 -1.89 7.64 -8.95
CA ARG A 67 -1.22 6.43 -8.43
C ARG A 67 0.16 6.18 -9.07
N LEU A 68 0.36 6.53 -10.33
CA LEU A 68 1.65 6.37 -11.02
C LEU A 68 2.79 7.16 -10.37
N GLY A 69 2.50 8.19 -9.59
CA GLY A 69 3.51 8.89 -8.80
C GLY A 69 4.36 7.96 -7.94
N ALA A 70 3.83 6.84 -7.46
CA ALA A 70 4.60 5.85 -6.70
C ALA A 70 5.79 5.26 -7.48
N VAL A 71 5.71 5.20 -8.81
CA VAL A 71 6.81 4.74 -9.67
C VAL A 71 7.95 5.78 -9.70
N ALA A 72 7.59 7.07 -9.70
CA ALA A 72 8.55 8.17 -9.65
C ALA A 72 9.29 8.26 -8.29
N ALA A 73 8.85 7.52 -7.27
CA ALA A 73 9.57 7.40 -6.00
C ALA A 73 10.90 6.62 -6.12
N LEU A 74 11.03 5.71 -7.10
CA LEU A 74 12.24 4.88 -7.25
C LEU A 74 13.52 5.71 -7.48
N PRO A 75 13.59 6.67 -8.41
CA PRO A 75 14.73 7.56 -8.54
C PRO A 75 15.03 8.35 -7.25
N LEU A 76 13.99 8.82 -6.57
CA LEU A 76 14.14 9.55 -5.30
C LEU A 76 14.74 8.65 -4.21
N ALA A 77 14.28 7.42 -4.09
CA ALA A 77 14.81 6.46 -3.13
C ALA A 77 16.30 6.13 -3.40
N ILE A 78 16.69 5.97 -4.68
CA ILE A 78 18.08 5.75 -5.07
C ILE A 78 18.95 6.97 -4.72
N MET A 79 18.40 8.17 -4.85
CA MET A 79 19.12 9.40 -4.46
C MET A 79 19.41 9.44 -2.95
N ALA A 80 18.63 8.75 -2.10
CA ALA A 80 18.90 8.67 -0.66
C ALA A 80 20.28 8.10 -0.36
N ASP A 81 20.75 7.17 -1.16
CA ASP A 81 22.07 6.54 -1.01
C ASP A 81 23.22 7.50 -1.36
N ARG A 82 22.96 8.55 -2.15
CA ARG A 82 23.96 9.54 -2.57
C ARG A 82 23.93 10.82 -1.75
N ILE A 83 22.74 11.33 -1.42
CA ILE A 83 22.52 12.64 -0.80
C ILE A 83 22.45 12.54 0.73
N GLY A 84 22.12 11.36 1.25
CA GLY A 84 21.86 11.09 2.67
C GLY A 84 20.39 10.92 2.98
N ARG A 85 20.09 9.97 3.90
CA ARG A 85 18.70 9.60 4.27
C ARG A 85 17.96 10.79 4.89
N ARG A 86 18.63 11.50 5.82
CA ARG A 86 18.06 12.67 6.52
C ARG A 86 17.63 13.76 5.54
N ARG A 87 18.52 14.14 4.63
CA ARG A 87 18.25 15.25 3.69
C ARG A 87 17.06 14.90 2.78
N LEU A 88 17.01 13.67 2.31
CA LEU A 88 15.94 13.27 1.42
C LEU A 88 14.61 13.10 2.17
N LEU A 89 14.59 12.58 3.42
CA LEU A 89 13.40 12.56 4.26
C LEU A 89 12.84 13.96 4.54
N LEU A 90 13.70 14.98 4.67
CA LEU A 90 13.26 16.38 4.79
C LEU A 90 12.68 16.90 3.48
N ALA A 91 13.32 16.61 2.36
CA ALA A 91 12.86 17.03 1.05
C ALA A 91 11.53 16.37 0.66
N THR A 92 11.37 15.07 0.93
CA THR A 92 10.13 14.31 0.63
C THR A 92 8.96 14.83 1.44
N ILE A 93 9.14 15.06 2.75
CA ILE A 93 8.03 15.56 3.58
C ILE A 93 7.68 17.02 3.24
N LEU A 94 8.66 17.85 2.91
CA LEU A 94 8.41 19.21 2.45
C LEU A 94 7.65 19.20 1.11
N GLY A 95 8.13 18.42 0.14
CA GLY A 95 7.48 18.27 -1.17
C GLY A 95 6.05 17.77 -1.04
N PHE A 96 5.84 16.74 -0.21
CA PHE A 96 4.50 16.22 0.07
C PHE A 96 3.61 17.27 0.73
N SER A 97 4.11 17.99 1.75
CA SER A 97 3.34 19.05 2.44
C SER A 97 2.90 20.16 1.47
N LEU A 98 3.82 20.60 0.60
CA LEU A 98 3.51 21.60 -0.41
C LEU A 98 2.47 21.10 -1.43
N CYS A 99 2.61 19.85 -1.89
CA CYS A 99 1.65 19.25 -2.82
C CYS A 99 0.27 19.09 -2.18
N SER A 100 0.20 18.65 -0.91
CA SER A 100 -1.07 18.48 -0.18
C SER A 100 -1.79 19.83 0.01
N VAL A 101 -1.05 20.89 0.42
CA VAL A 101 -1.62 22.24 0.49
C VAL A 101 -2.07 22.73 -0.89
N ALA A 102 -1.24 22.58 -1.92
CA ALA A 102 -1.58 23.03 -3.27
C ALA A 102 -2.80 22.26 -3.83
N THR A 103 -2.97 20.99 -3.49
CA THR A 103 -4.13 20.17 -3.88
C THR A 103 -5.45 20.79 -3.41
N ALA A 104 -5.48 21.41 -2.23
CA ALA A 104 -6.67 22.11 -1.74
C ALA A 104 -7.09 23.31 -2.61
N PHE A 105 -6.16 23.88 -3.39
CA PHE A 105 -6.41 25.01 -4.30
C PHE A 105 -6.54 24.60 -5.76
N ALA A 106 -6.53 23.31 -6.06
CA ALA A 106 -6.72 22.82 -7.44
C ALA A 106 -8.09 23.22 -8.00
N GLN A 107 -8.10 23.81 -9.19
CA GLN A 107 -9.32 24.27 -9.89
C GLN A 107 -9.67 23.43 -11.11
N SER A 108 -8.78 22.49 -11.49
CA SER A 108 -8.99 21.57 -12.61
C SER A 108 -8.55 20.17 -12.24
N TRP A 109 -9.14 19.16 -12.88
CA TRP A 109 -8.76 17.79 -12.68
C TRP A 109 -7.30 17.52 -13.05
N SER A 110 -6.76 18.19 -14.08
CA SER A 110 -5.36 18.06 -14.50
C SER A 110 -4.39 18.60 -13.46
N SER A 111 -4.67 19.77 -12.87
CA SER A 111 -3.84 20.32 -11.78
C SER A 111 -3.91 19.45 -10.54
N PHE A 112 -5.08 18.95 -10.17
CA PHE A 112 -5.25 18.02 -9.06
C PHE A 112 -4.46 16.73 -9.29
N ALA A 113 -4.60 16.09 -10.46
CA ALA A 113 -3.92 14.85 -10.80
C ALA A 113 -2.39 15.01 -10.78
N ALA A 114 -1.87 16.13 -11.31
CA ALA A 114 -0.44 16.43 -11.29
C ALA A 114 0.10 16.61 -9.85
N LEU A 115 -0.65 17.31 -9.00
CA LEU A 115 -0.28 17.51 -7.59
C LEU A 115 -0.33 16.19 -6.81
N GLN A 116 -1.34 15.35 -7.03
CA GLN A 116 -1.45 14.04 -6.41
C GLN A 116 -0.38 13.07 -6.93
N PHE A 117 0.01 13.15 -8.20
CA PHE A 117 1.14 12.41 -8.74
C PHE A 117 2.44 12.76 -7.99
N LEU A 118 2.73 14.05 -7.82
CA LEU A 118 3.91 14.51 -7.10
C LEU A 118 3.84 14.15 -5.61
N ALA A 119 2.67 14.37 -4.97
CA ALA A 119 2.44 13.98 -3.58
C ALA A 119 2.73 12.48 -3.39
N ARG A 120 2.22 11.63 -4.29
CA ARG A 120 2.45 10.18 -4.25
C ARG A 120 3.90 9.79 -4.49
N ALA A 121 4.63 10.50 -5.35
CA ALA A 121 6.06 10.29 -5.55
C ALA A 121 6.85 10.58 -4.25
N PHE A 122 6.57 11.69 -3.60
CA PHE A 122 7.22 12.06 -2.34
C PHE A 122 6.85 11.13 -1.20
N THR A 123 5.57 10.77 -1.02
CA THR A 123 5.15 9.87 0.06
C THR A 123 5.71 8.47 -0.12
N ALA A 124 5.69 7.91 -1.33
CA ALA A 124 6.24 6.59 -1.58
C ALA A 124 7.77 6.56 -1.37
N ALA A 125 8.49 7.61 -1.74
CA ALA A 125 9.92 7.74 -1.43
C ALA A 125 10.17 7.85 0.08
N ASP A 126 9.37 8.65 0.81
CA ASP A 126 9.45 8.77 2.27
C ASP A 126 9.21 7.44 2.97
N GLU A 127 8.20 6.67 2.54
CA GLU A 127 7.89 5.33 3.05
C GLU A 127 9.07 4.36 2.85
N MET A 128 9.65 4.30 1.64
CA MET A 128 10.79 3.45 1.34
C MET A 128 12.01 3.80 2.19
N ILE A 129 12.36 5.09 2.29
CA ILE A 129 13.52 5.56 3.06
C ILE A 129 13.30 5.34 4.54
N SER A 130 12.09 5.56 5.06
CA SER A 130 11.73 5.33 6.45
C SER A 130 11.93 3.88 6.87
N VAL A 131 11.55 2.91 6.03
CA VAL A 131 11.81 1.48 6.26
C VAL A 131 13.31 1.22 6.31
N VAL A 132 14.10 1.78 5.39
CA VAL A 132 15.57 1.64 5.39
C VAL A 132 16.17 2.18 6.68
N VAL A 133 15.76 3.38 7.13
CA VAL A 133 16.23 3.98 8.39
C VAL A 133 15.89 3.09 9.59
N ILE A 134 14.70 2.52 9.66
CA ILE A 134 14.35 1.55 10.71
C ILE A 134 15.27 0.33 10.69
N LEU A 135 15.57 -0.21 9.50
CA LEU A 135 16.45 -1.37 9.36
C LEU A 135 17.92 -1.04 9.70
N GLU A 136 18.34 0.22 9.57
CA GLU A 136 19.71 0.65 9.90
C GLU A 136 19.88 1.01 11.39
N GLU A 137 18.90 1.66 12.01
CA GLU A 137 19.00 2.24 13.36
C GLU A 137 18.46 1.31 14.46
N ILE A 138 17.55 0.39 14.13
CA ILE A 138 16.94 -0.52 15.11
C ILE A 138 17.69 -1.85 15.16
N GLU A 139 17.86 -2.36 16.39
CA GLU A 139 18.51 -3.66 16.65
C GLU A 139 17.83 -4.79 15.86
N THR A 140 18.61 -5.68 15.28
CA THR A 140 18.16 -6.74 14.35
C THR A 140 16.97 -7.55 14.88
N ARG A 141 16.94 -7.85 16.18
CA ARG A 141 15.86 -8.62 16.83
C ARG A 141 14.51 -7.86 16.88
N ARG A 142 14.52 -6.54 16.73
CA ARG A 142 13.33 -5.68 16.83
C ARG A 142 12.91 -5.06 15.48
N ARG A 143 13.68 -5.25 14.41
CA ARG A 143 13.39 -4.65 13.09
C ARG A 143 12.02 -4.99 12.57
N GLY A 144 11.66 -6.29 12.59
CA GLY A 144 10.35 -6.74 12.12
C GLY A 144 9.20 -6.12 12.92
N TRP A 145 9.34 -6.05 14.25
CA TRP A 145 8.37 -5.38 15.11
C TRP A 145 8.23 -3.89 14.77
N ALA A 146 9.34 -3.18 14.60
CA ALA A 146 9.33 -1.75 14.29
C ALA A 146 8.68 -1.44 12.93
N VAL A 147 8.96 -2.26 11.90
CA VAL A 147 8.29 -2.16 10.59
C VAL A 147 6.79 -2.45 10.72
N GLY A 148 6.41 -3.43 11.55
CA GLY A 148 5.01 -3.70 11.85
C GLY A 148 4.30 -2.54 12.53
N VAL A 149 4.98 -1.82 13.44
CA VAL A 149 4.45 -0.61 14.07
C VAL A 149 4.28 0.53 13.05
N LEU A 150 5.24 0.73 12.12
CA LEU A 150 5.05 1.68 11.01
C LEU A 150 3.80 1.36 10.18
N ALA A 151 3.61 0.09 9.84
CA ALA A 151 2.43 -0.34 9.10
C ALA A 151 1.12 -0.08 9.88
N ALA A 152 1.15 -0.26 11.21
CA ALA A 152 0.01 0.08 12.08
C ALA A 152 -0.31 1.58 12.07
N PHE A 153 0.70 2.47 12.08
CA PHE A 153 0.50 3.90 11.88
C PHE A 153 -0.17 4.20 10.53
N GLY A 154 0.21 3.47 9.47
CA GLY A 154 -0.46 3.56 8.17
C GLY A 154 -1.94 3.22 8.25
N GLY A 155 -2.29 2.08 8.87
CA GLY A 155 -3.68 1.70 9.07
C GLY A 155 -4.48 2.71 9.93
N LEU A 156 -3.84 3.33 10.92
CA LEU A 156 -4.44 4.43 11.67
C LEU A 156 -4.71 5.64 10.76
N GLY A 157 -3.83 5.95 9.81
CA GLY A 157 -4.01 7.02 8.83
C GLY A 157 -5.24 6.79 7.95
N ASP A 158 -5.44 5.56 7.46
CA ASP A 158 -6.63 5.16 6.71
C ASP A 158 -7.91 5.36 7.56
N GLY A 159 -7.87 4.96 8.84
CA GLY A 159 -8.97 5.14 9.78
C GLY A 159 -9.28 6.61 10.08
N VAL A 160 -8.24 7.44 10.28
CA VAL A 160 -8.40 8.89 10.52
C VAL A 160 -9.02 9.57 9.29
N ALA A 161 -8.61 9.19 8.07
CA ALA A 161 -9.24 9.70 6.85
C ALA A 161 -10.73 9.37 6.79
N ALA A 162 -11.09 8.13 7.12
CA ALA A 162 -12.49 7.70 7.15
C ALA A 162 -13.30 8.49 8.20
N ILE A 163 -12.77 8.68 9.40
CA ILE A 163 -13.44 9.44 10.47
C ILE A 163 -13.56 10.94 10.10
N ALA A 164 -12.56 11.49 9.42
CA ALA A 164 -12.56 12.89 9.00
C ALA A 164 -13.47 13.15 7.79
N TYR A 165 -13.68 12.17 6.93
CA TYR A 165 -14.41 12.36 5.66
C TYR A 165 -15.80 12.98 5.82
N PRO A 166 -16.67 12.57 6.79
CA PRO A 166 -17.99 13.19 6.96
C PRO A 166 -17.92 14.68 7.31
N LEU A 167 -16.79 15.17 7.84
CA LEU A 167 -16.63 16.60 8.13
C LEU A 167 -16.60 17.44 6.84
N SER A 168 -16.35 16.82 5.67
CA SER A 168 -16.41 17.51 4.38
C SER A 168 -17.75 18.21 4.13
N ASP A 169 -18.86 17.68 4.67
CA ASP A 169 -20.18 18.24 4.49
C ASP A 169 -20.43 19.50 5.34
N SER A 170 -19.66 19.66 6.44
CA SER A 170 -19.81 20.74 7.40
C SER A 170 -18.71 21.79 7.36
N LEU A 171 -17.55 21.43 6.78
CA LEU A 171 -16.39 22.33 6.72
C LEU A 171 -16.49 23.31 5.54
N PRO A 172 -16.11 24.59 5.73
CA PRO A 172 -15.93 25.54 4.62
C PRO A 172 -14.90 24.99 3.63
N GLY A 173 -15.26 24.90 2.34
CA GLY A 173 -14.38 24.35 1.30
C GLY A 173 -14.47 22.84 1.13
N GLY A 174 -15.31 22.14 1.91
CA GLY A 174 -15.61 20.73 1.69
C GLY A 174 -14.38 19.83 1.81
N TRP A 175 -14.16 18.96 0.81
CA TRP A 175 -13.01 18.05 0.74
C TRP A 175 -11.65 18.78 0.74
N ARG A 176 -11.60 20.04 0.25
CA ARG A 176 -10.38 20.87 0.25
C ARG A 176 -9.86 21.15 1.66
N ALA A 177 -10.78 21.40 2.60
CA ALA A 177 -10.44 21.63 4.00
C ALA A 177 -9.75 20.40 4.63
N LEU A 178 -10.12 19.17 4.21
CA LEU A 178 -9.51 17.95 4.72
C LEU A 178 -8.03 17.83 4.29
N TYR A 179 -7.69 18.26 3.07
CA TYR A 179 -6.27 18.34 2.63
C TYR A 179 -5.49 19.41 3.38
N LEU A 180 -6.09 20.55 3.69
CA LEU A 180 -5.46 21.61 4.49
C LEU A 180 -5.21 21.16 5.94
N ILE A 181 -6.16 20.45 6.54
CA ILE A 181 -6.01 19.89 7.90
C ILE A 181 -4.85 18.88 7.92
N ALA A 182 -4.69 18.05 6.89
CA ALA A 182 -3.58 17.11 6.77
C ALA A 182 -2.20 17.78 6.67
N ALA A 183 -2.14 19.00 6.16
CA ALA A 183 -0.88 19.74 6.05
C ALA A 183 -0.32 20.18 7.42
N LEU A 184 -1.16 20.40 8.43
CA LEU A 184 -0.72 20.85 9.77
C LEU A 184 0.24 19.85 10.44
N PRO A 185 -0.07 18.54 10.58
CA PRO A 185 0.87 17.57 11.11
C PRO A 185 2.16 17.48 10.30
N LEU A 186 2.10 17.68 8.98
CA LEU A 186 3.27 17.64 8.11
C LEU A 186 4.23 18.78 8.39
N LEU A 187 3.72 19.98 8.59
CA LEU A 187 4.57 21.14 8.97
C LEU A 187 5.24 20.92 10.33
N LEU A 188 4.51 20.36 11.30
CA LEU A 188 5.09 19.98 12.60
C LEU A 188 6.18 18.91 12.44
N LEU A 189 5.96 17.91 11.60
CA LEU A 189 6.94 16.87 11.30
C LEU A 189 8.19 17.45 10.66
N LEU A 190 8.07 18.43 9.78
CA LEU A 190 9.21 19.10 9.17
C LEU A 190 10.11 19.74 10.24
N ILE A 191 9.51 20.41 11.23
CA ILE A 191 10.23 21.03 12.34
C ILE A 191 10.93 19.96 13.19
N VAL A 192 10.24 18.88 13.55
CA VAL A 192 10.80 17.80 14.39
C VAL A 192 11.90 17.03 13.64
N ARG A 193 11.71 16.75 12.36
CA ARG A 193 12.72 16.04 11.53
C ARG A 193 14.01 16.83 11.31
N ARG A 194 14.02 18.16 11.48
CA ARG A 194 15.26 18.95 11.45
C ARG A 194 16.30 18.47 12.47
N ASN A 195 15.85 17.89 13.58
CA ASN A 195 16.70 17.38 14.65
C ASN A 195 17.15 15.91 14.45
N LEU A 196 16.67 15.22 13.39
CA LEU A 196 17.17 13.89 13.03
C LEU A 196 18.67 13.98 12.72
N ARG A 197 19.44 13.00 13.21
CA ARG A 197 20.84 12.80 12.83
C ARG A 197 20.89 11.92 11.57
N GLU A 198 21.96 12.03 10.77
CA GLU A 198 22.19 11.10 9.67
C GLU A 198 22.42 9.68 10.24
N THR A 199 22.06 8.65 9.47
CA THR A 199 22.20 7.25 9.94
C THR A 199 23.67 6.87 10.03
N LYS A 200 24.06 6.15 11.12
CA LYS A 200 25.45 5.70 11.38
C LYS A 200 26.03 4.89 10.23
N ARG A 201 25.19 4.22 9.46
CA ARG A 201 25.61 3.33 8.37
C ARG A 201 25.90 4.09 7.07
N PHE A 202 25.32 5.27 6.89
CA PHE A 202 25.59 6.11 5.73
C PHE A 202 27.04 6.58 5.70
N ASP A 203 27.61 6.95 6.86
CA ASP A 203 29.01 7.38 6.98
C ASP A 203 30.00 6.26 6.60
N GLY A 204 29.59 4.97 6.69
CA GLY A 204 30.41 3.81 6.32
C GLY A 204 30.25 3.30 4.89
N LEU A 205 29.08 3.50 4.25
CA LEU A 205 28.72 2.92 2.95
C LEU A 205 29.07 3.80 1.74
N ALA A 206 29.45 5.05 1.93
CA ALA A 206 29.87 5.95 0.85
C ALA A 206 31.08 5.41 0.02
N LYS A 207 31.66 4.27 0.45
CA LYS A 207 32.86 3.65 -0.14
C LYS A 207 32.62 2.39 -0.98
N THR A 208 31.39 1.82 -1.01
CA THR A 208 31.12 0.55 -1.73
C THR A 208 29.98 0.69 -2.74
N GLY A 209 30.11 1.65 -3.64
CA GLY A 209 29.21 1.78 -4.78
C GLY A 209 29.44 0.68 -5.82
N GLY A 210 28.37 -0.01 -6.27
CA GLY A 210 28.36 -0.70 -7.57
C GLY A 210 28.13 -2.21 -7.59
N ALA A 211 28.16 -2.93 -6.47
CA ALA A 211 27.95 -4.39 -6.49
C ALA A 211 26.46 -4.81 -6.70
N GLY A 212 25.51 -3.91 -6.47
CA GLY A 212 24.09 -4.25 -6.46
C GLY A 212 23.51 -4.66 -7.82
N PHE A 213 23.80 -3.93 -8.88
CA PHE A 213 23.11 -4.11 -10.16
C PHE A 213 23.53 -5.38 -10.91
N ALA A 214 24.82 -5.74 -10.85
CA ALA A 214 25.33 -6.97 -11.45
C ALA A 214 24.82 -8.21 -10.70
N ALA A 215 24.77 -8.17 -9.37
CA ALA A 215 24.23 -9.25 -8.55
C ALA A 215 22.72 -9.45 -8.80
N ILE A 216 21.97 -8.37 -8.99
CA ILE A 216 20.54 -8.40 -9.33
C ILE A 216 20.34 -9.07 -10.69
N ARG A 217 21.11 -8.61 -11.70
CA ARG A 217 21.01 -9.16 -13.05
C ARG A 217 21.35 -10.65 -13.09
N SER A 218 22.38 -11.08 -12.36
CA SER A 218 22.73 -12.50 -12.27
C SER A 218 21.68 -13.32 -11.54
N ALA A 219 21.11 -12.81 -10.44
CA ALA A 219 20.06 -13.50 -9.68
C ALA A 219 18.78 -13.67 -10.51
N ILE A 220 18.40 -12.67 -11.31
CA ILE A 220 17.26 -12.76 -12.24
C ILE A 220 17.57 -13.73 -13.36
N ALA A 221 18.77 -13.66 -13.96
CA ALA A 221 19.17 -14.54 -15.05
C ALA A 221 19.20 -16.01 -14.62
N ASN A 222 19.75 -16.31 -13.46
CA ASN A 222 19.85 -17.66 -12.93
C ASN A 222 18.50 -18.24 -12.45
N ASN A 223 17.49 -17.39 -12.21
CA ASN A 223 16.16 -17.80 -11.75
C ASN A 223 15.06 -17.25 -12.66
N ARG A 224 15.32 -17.17 -13.97
CA ARG A 224 14.42 -16.53 -14.95
C ARG A 224 12.98 -17.03 -14.87
N ASN A 225 12.77 -18.33 -14.78
CA ASN A 225 11.42 -18.89 -14.74
C ASN A 225 10.68 -18.48 -13.46
N ARG A 226 11.35 -18.51 -12.30
CA ARG A 226 10.77 -18.03 -11.05
C ARG A 226 10.45 -16.54 -11.08
N PHE A 227 11.31 -15.76 -11.71
CA PHE A 227 11.09 -14.33 -11.86
C PHE A 227 9.86 -14.04 -12.74
N ILE A 228 9.74 -14.70 -13.89
CA ILE A 228 8.58 -14.57 -14.77
C ILE A 228 7.31 -15.03 -14.09
N SER A 229 7.35 -16.15 -13.37
CA SER A 229 6.21 -16.66 -12.60
C SER A 229 5.73 -15.65 -11.55
N LEU A 230 6.66 -15.09 -10.78
CA LEU A 230 6.34 -14.08 -9.77
C LEU A 230 5.82 -12.78 -10.42
N LEU A 231 6.37 -12.40 -11.57
CA LEU A 231 5.92 -11.24 -12.34
C LEU A 231 4.45 -11.41 -12.80
N VAL A 232 4.10 -12.58 -13.35
CA VAL A 232 2.73 -12.90 -13.77
C VAL A 232 1.77 -12.83 -12.58
N VAL A 233 2.12 -13.47 -11.46
CA VAL A 233 1.31 -13.43 -10.24
C VAL A 233 1.15 -12.00 -9.74
N THR A 234 2.23 -11.20 -9.73
CA THR A 234 2.21 -9.80 -9.28
C THR A 234 1.29 -8.95 -10.14
N ILE A 235 1.38 -9.07 -11.46
CA ILE A 235 0.53 -8.31 -12.39
C ILE A 235 -0.93 -8.68 -12.20
N ALA A 236 -1.27 -9.97 -12.24
CA ALA A 236 -2.65 -10.42 -12.12
C ALA A 236 -3.26 -10.05 -10.76
N TYR A 237 -2.48 -10.14 -9.66
CA TYR A 237 -2.94 -9.80 -8.33
C TYR A 237 -3.20 -8.30 -8.17
N HIS A 238 -2.29 -7.43 -8.63
CA HIS A 238 -2.40 -5.99 -8.41
C HIS A 238 -3.32 -5.27 -9.39
N LEU A 239 -3.57 -5.83 -10.57
CA LEU A 239 -4.33 -5.18 -11.62
C LEU A 239 -5.72 -4.69 -11.16
N PRO A 240 -6.57 -5.49 -10.48
CA PRO A 240 -7.90 -5.01 -10.06
C PRO A 240 -7.90 -4.20 -8.75
N ILE A 241 -6.81 -4.23 -7.95
CA ILE A 241 -6.82 -3.69 -6.58
C ILE A 241 -7.23 -2.21 -6.53
N SER A 242 -6.61 -1.35 -7.37
CA SER A 242 -6.92 0.07 -7.30
C SER A 242 -8.33 0.40 -7.77
N ALA A 243 -8.84 -0.27 -8.79
CA ALA A 243 -10.21 -0.08 -9.26
C ALA A 243 -11.21 -0.49 -8.18
N THR A 244 -11.03 -1.67 -7.56
CA THR A 244 -11.93 -2.17 -6.51
C THR A 244 -11.94 -1.28 -5.27
N LEU A 245 -10.81 -0.72 -4.87
CA LEU A 245 -10.72 0.07 -3.63
C LEU A 245 -11.01 1.56 -3.84
N SER A 246 -10.62 2.15 -4.98
CA SER A 246 -10.74 3.59 -5.19
C SER A 246 -12.17 4.04 -5.52
N LEU A 247 -12.96 3.19 -6.16
CA LEU A 247 -14.33 3.50 -6.57
C LEU A 247 -15.40 3.16 -5.51
N MET A 248 -14.99 2.57 -4.37
CA MET A 248 -15.89 2.10 -3.32
C MET A 248 -16.82 3.20 -2.80
N SER A 249 -16.26 4.35 -2.41
CA SER A 249 -17.03 5.45 -1.84
C SER A 249 -18.04 6.01 -2.83
N LYS A 250 -17.63 6.17 -4.09
CA LYS A 250 -18.51 6.61 -5.18
C LYS A 250 -19.66 5.62 -5.39
N PHE A 251 -19.35 4.32 -5.48
CA PHE A 251 -20.35 3.28 -5.67
C PHE A 251 -21.37 3.25 -4.53
N LEU A 252 -20.94 3.36 -3.28
CA LEU A 252 -21.83 3.39 -2.12
C LEU A 252 -22.77 4.60 -2.13
N GLN A 253 -22.24 5.78 -2.46
CA GLN A 253 -23.04 7.01 -2.43
C GLN A 253 -24.00 7.09 -3.62
N GLU A 254 -23.57 6.80 -4.83
CA GLU A 254 -24.35 6.98 -6.04
C GLU A 254 -25.32 5.81 -6.32
N ASN A 255 -24.89 4.57 -6.08
CA ASN A 255 -25.70 3.38 -6.36
C ASN A 255 -26.57 2.93 -5.19
N HIS A 256 -26.11 3.17 -3.96
CA HIS A 256 -26.82 2.73 -2.75
C HIS A 256 -27.29 3.87 -1.84
N GLY A 257 -27.03 5.13 -2.21
CA GLY A 257 -27.48 6.32 -1.48
C GLY A 257 -26.87 6.47 -0.07
N TYR A 258 -25.67 5.89 0.18
CA TYR A 258 -25.02 6.00 1.48
C TYR A 258 -24.57 7.44 1.72
N ALA A 259 -24.89 7.97 2.90
CA ALA A 259 -24.32 9.24 3.34
C ALA A 259 -22.82 9.05 3.70
N PRO A 260 -21.99 10.12 3.64
CA PRO A 260 -20.56 10.05 3.99
C PRO A 260 -20.28 9.38 5.32
N ILE A 261 -21.12 9.60 6.34
CA ILE A 261 -20.97 8.98 7.67
C ILE A 261 -21.16 7.44 7.63
N GLN A 262 -22.04 6.95 6.76
CA GLN A 262 -22.30 5.52 6.58
C GLN A 262 -21.14 4.86 5.82
N VAL A 263 -20.62 5.54 4.79
CA VAL A 263 -19.39 5.11 4.08
C VAL A 263 -18.22 4.99 5.07
N SER A 264 -18.04 5.98 5.91
CA SER A 264 -17.00 6.00 6.95
C SER A 264 -17.16 4.87 7.97
N GLY A 265 -18.37 4.66 8.44
CA GLY A 265 -18.68 3.55 9.36
C GLY A 265 -18.37 2.19 8.76
N LEU A 266 -18.75 1.99 7.50
CA LEU A 266 -18.45 0.75 6.76
C LEU A 266 -16.93 0.56 6.56
N PHE A 267 -16.21 1.63 6.20
CA PHE A 267 -14.77 1.58 5.98
C PHE A 267 -14.02 1.21 7.28
N VAL A 268 -14.35 1.88 8.40
CA VAL A 268 -13.74 1.63 9.71
C VAL A 268 -14.10 0.23 10.23
N GLY A 269 -15.36 -0.16 10.16
CA GLY A 269 -15.83 -1.46 10.66
C GLY A 269 -15.23 -2.63 9.87
N ALA A 270 -15.26 -2.57 8.55
CA ALA A 270 -14.65 -3.58 7.71
C ALA A 270 -13.12 -3.58 7.81
N GLY A 271 -12.49 -2.40 7.95
CA GLY A 271 -11.05 -2.27 8.18
C GLY A 271 -10.61 -2.95 9.47
N ALA A 272 -11.35 -2.79 10.57
CA ALA A 272 -11.09 -3.49 11.82
C ALA A 272 -11.20 -5.02 11.67
N PHE A 273 -12.22 -5.50 10.93
CA PHE A 273 -12.36 -6.92 10.62
C PHE A 273 -11.23 -7.44 9.72
N ALA A 274 -10.79 -6.64 8.77
CA ALA A 274 -9.71 -6.99 7.85
C ALA A 274 -8.34 -7.16 8.55
N LEU A 275 -8.10 -6.48 9.68
CA LEU A 275 -6.90 -6.71 10.51
C LEU A 275 -6.82 -8.15 11.02
N ILE A 276 -7.97 -8.78 11.31
CA ILE A 276 -8.02 -10.20 11.64
C ILE A 276 -7.55 -11.04 10.45
N GLY A 277 -7.95 -10.66 9.23
CA GLY A 277 -7.48 -11.30 7.99
C GLY A 277 -5.96 -11.25 7.84
N ASN A 278 -5.33 -10.12 8.13
CA ASN A 278 -3.87 -9.99 8.09
C ASN A 278 -3.17 -10.98 9.05
N LEU A 279 -3.65 -11.08 10.30
CA LEU A 279 -3.12 -12.01 11.29
C LEU A 279 -3.33 -13.47 10.89
N LEU A 280 -4.55 -13.80 10.44
CA LEU A 280 -4.90 -15.16 10.01
C LEU A 280 -4.19 -15.53 8.71
N GLY A 281 -3.98 -14.59 7.79
CA GLY A 281 -3.25 -14.81 6.54
C GLY A 281 -1.84 -15.35 6.77
N GLY A 282 -1.09 -14.73 7.68
CA GLY A 282 0.24 -15.22 8.07
C GLY A 282 0.18 -16.61 8.70
N THR A 283 -0.61 -16.77 9.76
CA THR A 283 -0.66 -18.05 10.54
C THR A 283 -1.24 -19.22 9.74
N LEU A 284 -2.23 -18.97 8.89
CA LEU A 284 -2.82 -20.00 8.04
C LEU A 284 -1.83 -20.41 6.95
N SER A 285 -1.13 -19.46 6.36
CA SER A 285 -0.13 -19.74 5.33
C SER A 285 1.07 -20.55 5.85
N ASP A 286 1.37 -20.46 7.13
CA ASP A 286 2.40 -21.30 7.77
C ASP A 286 1.93 -22.76 7.93
N LYS A 287 0.62 -22.99 8.04
CA LYS A 287 0.03 -24.34 8.28
C LYS A 287 -0.33 -25.07 6.99
N ILE A 288 -1.00 -24.41 6.06
CA ILE A 288 -1.53 -25.02 4.83
C ILE A 288 -0.70 -24.72 3.58
N GLY A 289 0.42 -24.00 3.77
CA GLY A 289 1.31 -23.56 2.69
C GLY A 289 0.98 -22.15 2.17
N ARG A 290 2.01 -21.49 1.63
CA ARG A 290 1.91 -20.11 1.11
C ARG A 290 1.00 -20.03 -0.11
N ARG A 291 1.21 -20.95 -1.09
CA ARG A 291 0.48 -20.93 -2.37
C ARG A 291 -1.01 -21.20 -2.18
N GLY A 292 -1.36 -22.24 -1.40
CA GLY A 292 -2.75 -22.61 -1.12
C GLY A 292 -3.51 -21.48 -0.42
N SER A 293 -2.90 -20.90 0.63
CA SER A 293 -3.49 -19.78 1.36
C SER A 293 -3.69 -18.55 0.47
N PHE A 294 -2.71 -18.22 -0.37
CA PHE A 294 -2.81 -17.10 -1.31
C PHE A 294 -3.97 -17.29 -2.28
N ALA A 295 -4.11 -18.50 -2.86
CA ALA A 295 -5.20 -18.81 -3.79
C ALA A 295 -6.59 -18.71 -3.12
N ILE A 296 -6.74 -19.21 -1.88
CA ILE A 296 -7.99 -19.11 -1.11
C ILE A 296 -8.35 -17.63 -0.88
N PHE A 297 -7.40 -16.81 -0.42
CA PHE A 297 -7.68 -15.41 -0.14
C PHE A 297 -7.94 -14.58 -1.42
N CYS A 298 -7.27 -14.90 -2.52
CA CYS A 298 -7.60 -14.34 -3.83
C CYS A 298 -9.04 -14.70 -4.28
N GLY A 299 -9.47 -15.93 -4.02
CA GLY A 299 -10.85 -16.35 -4.26
C GLY A 299 -11.85 -15.56 -3.41
N LEU A 300 -11.56 -15.36 -2.10
CA LEU A 300 -12.40 -14.55 -1.22
C LEU A 300 -12.47 -13.08 -1.70
N MET A 301 -11.36 -12.51 -2.17
CA MET A 301 -11.37 -11.17 -2.77
C MET A 301 -12.30 -11.10 -3.98
N ALA A 302 -12.18 -12.05 -4.91
CA ALA A 302 -13.00 -12.07 -6.12
C ALA A 302 -14.48 -12.14 -5.77
N VAL A 303 -14.86 -13.05 -4.89
CA VAL A 303 -16.26 -13.21 -4.44
C VAL A 303 -16.72 -11.96 -3.69
N GLY A 304 -15.93 -11.46 -2.74
CA GLY A 304 -16.28 -10.30 -1.93
C GLY A 304 -16.45 -9.04 -2.77
N PHE A 305 -15.49 -8.70 -3.65
CA PHE A 305 -15.61 -7.52 -4.50
C PHE A 305 -16.73 -7.66 -5.55
N SER A 306 -16.91 -8.84 -6.14
CA SER A 306 -18.02 -9.06 -7.07
C SER A 306 -19.37 -8.91 -6.38
N ALA A 307 -19.52 -9.48 -5.19
CA ALA A 307 -20.74 -9.35 -4.39
C ALA A 307 -20.97 -7.92 -3.90
N PHE A 308 -19.90 -7.17 -3.63
CA PHE A 308 -20.00 -5.75 -3.26
C PHE A 308 -20.56 -4.88 -4.41
N TYR A 309 -20.02 -5.05 -5.63
CA TYR A 309 -20.38 -4.20 -6.76
C TYR A 309 -21.64 -4.65 -7.52
N LEU A 310 -22.10 -5.89 -7.33
CA LEU A 310 -23.32 -6.42 -7.98
C LEU A 310 -24.44 -6.73 -6.99
N GLY A 311 -24.15 -6.79 -5.71
CA GLY A 311 -25.10 -7.25 -4.71
C GLY A 311 -26.11 -6.18 -4.30
N PRO A 312 -27.23 -6.61 -3.70
CA PRO A 312 -28.22 -5.69 -3.13
C PRO A 312 -27.66 -4.98 -1.89
N THR A 313 -28.24 -3.83 -1.55
CA THR A 313 -27.79 -2.95 -0.44
C THR A 313 -27.57 -3.68 0.88
N GLY A 314 -28.40 -4.65 1.23
CA GLY A 314 -28.25 -5.44 2.47
C GLY A 314 -27.03 -6.36 2.50
N LEU A 315 -26.49 -6.76 1.34
CA LEU A 315 -25.30 -7.60 1.23
C LEU A 315 -24.00 -6.79 1.25
N VAL A 316 -24.05 -5.54 0.84
CA VAL A 316 -22.88 -4.67 0.64
C VAL A 316 -21.92 -4.61 1.84
N PRO A 317 -22.37 -4.42 3.11
CA PRO A 317 -21.47 -4.38 4.26
C PRO A 317 -20.69 -5.68 4.47
N TRP A 318 -21.33 -6.81 4.31
CA TRP A 318 -20.72 -8.13 4.48
C TRP A 318 -19.77 -8.47 3.35
N ALA A 319 -20.18 -8.16 2.12
CA ALA A 319 -19.36 -8.35 0.92
C ALA A 319 -18.07 -7.52 1.01
N TRP A 320 -18.16 -6.26 1.45
CA TRP A 320 -17.02 -5.38 1.69
C TRP A 320 -16.09 -5.93 2.77
N ALA A 321 -16.64 -6.38 3.90
CA ALA A 321 -15.86 -6.97 4.99
C ALA A 321 -15.09 -8.23 4.52
N ILE A 322 -15.75 -9.12 3.76
CA ILE A 322 -15.12 -10.32 3.19
C ILE A 322 -14.02 -9.93 2.19
N ALA A 323 -14.28 -8.95 1.31
CA ALA A 323 -13.31 -8.48 0.33
C ALA A 323 -12.05 -7.92 1.00
N LEU A 324 -12.20 -7.04 2.00
CA LEU A 324 -11.07 -6.47 2.73
C LEU A 324 -10.33 -7.49 3.58
N PHE A 325 -11.04 -8.43 4.20
CA PHE A 325 -10.42 -9.56 4.90
C PHE A 325 -9.53 -10.36 3.95
N GLY A 326 -10.07 -10.76 2.80
CA GLY A 326 -9.31 -11.46 1.76
C GLY A 326 -8.12 -10.65 1.25
N PHE A 327 -8.31 -9.32 1.08
CA PHE A 327 -7.25 -8.41 0.64
C PHE A 327 -6.08 -8.36 1.63
N LEU A 328 -6.31 -8.07 2.90
CA LEU A 328 -5.22 -7.98 3.88
C LEU A 328 -4.57 -9.35 4.14
N ALA A 329 -5.35 -10.43 4.13
CA ALA A 329 -4.82 -11.78 4.28
C ALA A 329 -3.96 -12.18 3.07
N SER A 330 -4.42 -11.96 1.84
CA SER A 330 -3.67 -12.28 0.63
C SER A 330 -2.42 -11.41 0.49
N HIS A 331 -2.50 -10.13 0.88
CA HIS A 331 -1.37 -9.21 0.82
C HIS A 331 -0.22 -9.64 1.74
N ALA A 332 -0.53 -10.06 2.97
CA ALA A 332 0.46 -10.60 3.90
C ALA A 332 1.16 -11.86 3.33
N VAL A 333 0.38 -12.78 2.73
CA VAL A 333 0.93 -13.98 2.09
C VAL A 333 1.72 -13.65 0.83
N PHE A 334 1.28 -12.69 0.01
CA PHE A 334 1.99 -12.23 -1.17
C PHE A 334 3.38 -11.69 -0.84
N LEU A 335 3.48 -10.86 0.20
CA LEU A 335 4.77 -10.33 0.65
C LEU A 335 5.73 -11.45 1.09
N ALA A 336 5.21 -12.47 1.77
CA ALA A 336 6.00 -13.65 2.14
C ALA A 336 6.45 -14.42 0.88
N LEU A 337 5.54 -14.73 -0.05
CA LEU A 337 5.86 -15.40 -1.31
C LEU A 337 6.93 -14.65 -2.12
N ALA A 338 6.75 -13.34 -2.30
CA ALA A 338 7.71 -12.49 -3.03
C ALA A 338 9.08 -12.45 -2.33
N GLY A 339 9.09 -12.40 -1.00
CA GLY A 339 10.32 -12.41 -0.19
C GLY A 339 11.04 -13.76 -0.18
N GLU A 340 10.30 -14.87 -0.14
CA GLU A 340 10.86 -16.23 0.00
C GLU A 340 11.20 -16.90 -1.35
N ALA A 341 10.69 -16.36 -2.48
CA ALA A 341 10.91 -16.93 -3.81
C ALA A 341 12.37 -16.85 -4.30
N PHE A 342 13.19 -15.98 -3.70
CA PHE A 342 14.56 -15.71 -4.13
C PHE A 342 15.60 -15.85 -3.02
N PRO A 343 16.87 -16.17 -3.37
CA PRO A 343 17.97 -16.24 -2.41
C PRO A 343 18.16 -14.94 -1.61
N THR A 344 18.67 -15.03 -0.40
CA THR A 344 18.80 -13.91 0.56
C THR A 344 19.49 -12.68 -0.02
N VAL A 345 20.50 -12.89 -0.90
CA VAL A 345 21.28 -11.81 -1.52
C VAL A 345 20.44 -10.93 -2.45
N SER A 346 19.46 -11.50 -3.15
CA SER A 346 18.62 -10.78 -4.15
C SER A 346 17.19 -10.52 -3.66
N ARG A 347 16.80 -11.10 -2.53
CA ARG A 347 15.44 -11.07 -1.98
C ARG A 347 14.86 -9.68 -1.87
N ALA A 348 15.57 -8.77 -1.20
CA ALA A 348 15.09 -7.40 -0.96
C ALA A 348 14.87 -6.65 -2.26
N THR A 349 15.76 -6.82 -3.23
CA THR A 349 15.67 -6.14 -4.52
C THR A 349 14.54 -6.66 -5.39
N VAL A 350 14.35 -8.00 -5.44
CA VAL A 350 13.24 -8.60 -6.18
C VAL A 350 11.91 -8.20 -5.54
N ALA A 351 11.80 -8.21 -4.22
CA ALA A 351 10.59 -7.76 -3.51
C ALA A 351 10.27 -6.29 -3.84
N THR A 352 11.27 -5.40 -3.82
CA THR A 352 11.08 -3.99 -4.20
C THR A 352 10.66 -3.83 -5.66
N LEU A 353 11.26 -4.61 -6.57
CA LEU A 353 10.88 -4.61 -7.98
C LEU A 353 9.42 -5.09 -8.18
N MET A 354 8.99 -6.11 -7.45
CA MET A 354 7.61 -6.59 -7.50
C MET A 354 6.62 -5.54 -6.95
N LEU A 355 6.98 -4.78 -5.92
CA LEU A 355 6.16 -3.65 -5.45
C LEU A 355 6.02 -2.56 -6.53
N ALA A 356 7.10 -2.24 -7.26
CA ALA A 356 7.06 -1.29 -8.37
C ALA A 356 6.19 -1.80 -9.53
N VAL A 357 6.34 -3.07 -9.90
CA VAL A 357 5.47 -3.73 -10.90
C VAL A 357 4.01 -3.70 -10.43
N GLY A 358 3.76 -3.97 -9.15
CA GLY A 358 2.43 -3.87 -8.56
C GLY A 358 1.83 -2.47 -8.70
N ALA A 359 2.60 -1.43 -8.42
CA ALA A 359 2.14 -0.04 -8.56
C ALA A 359 1.79 0.30 -10.02
N VAL A 360 2.58 -0.14 -10.99
CA VAL A 360 2.26 0.00 -12.42
C VAL A 360 1.00 -0.79 -12.78
N SER A 361 0.89 -2.02 -12.30
CA SER A 361 -0.26 -2.89 -12.60
C SER A 361 -1.57 -2.32 -12.05
N THR A 362 -1.55 -1.73 -10.84
CA THR A 362 -2.73 -1.05 -10.28
C THR A 362 -3.16 0.15 -11.10
N ALA A 363 -2.22 0.92 -11.66
CA ALA A 363 -2.52 2.04 -12.54
C ALA A 363 -3.10 1.55 -13.89
N ILE A 364 -2.50 0.51 -14.47
CA ILE A 364 -3.03 -0.13 -15.70
C ILE A 364 -4.47 -0.61 -15.45
N GLY A 365 -4.73 -1.24 -14.32
CA GLY A 365 -6.07 -1.71 -13.95
C GLY A 365 -7.12 -0.58 -13.91
N LEU A 366 -6.74 0.62 -13.48
CA LEU A 366 -7.62 1.80 -13.51
C LEU A 366 -7.84 2.34 -14.93
N PHE A 367 -6.83 2.31 -15.81
CA PHE A 367 -7.01 2.64 -17.22
C PHE A 367 -7.94 1.64 -17.91
N VAL A 368 -7.77 0.34 -17.62
CA VAL A 368 -8.66 -0.71 -18.15
C VAL A 368 -10.07 -0.55 -17.60
N GLU A 369 -10.23 -0.19 -16.33
CA GLU A 369 -11.55 0.11 -15.75
C GLU A 369 -12.25 1.27 -16.48
N GLY A 370 -11.56 2.38 -16.72
CA GLY A 370 -12.13 3.50 -17.49
C GLY A 370 -12.51 3.11 -18.92
N TRP A 371 -11.72 2.26 -19.58
CA TRP A 371 -12.06 1.70 -20.88
C TRP A 371 -13.29 0.78 -20.81
N LEU A 372 -13.35 -0.13 -19.81
CA LEU A 372 -14.50 -0.99 -19.59
C LEU A 372 -15.77 -0.20 -19.24
N TYR A 373 -15.63 0.90 -18.49
CA TYR A 373 -16.74 1.81 -18.24
C TYR A 373 -17.33 2.36 -19.55
N SER A 374 -16.50 2.71 -20.53
CA SER A 374 -17.00 3.19 -21.83
C SER A 374 -17.85 2.14 -22.57
N LEU A 375 -17.62 0.85 -22.32
CA LEU A 375 -18.37 -0.28 -22.90
C LEU A 375 -19.63 -0.62 -22.09
N PHE A 376 -19.54 -0.68 -20.77
CA PHE A 376 -20.61 -1.15 -19.89
C PHE A 376 -21.49 -0.04 -19.34
N GLN A 377 -21.04 1.23 -19.41
CA GLN A 377 -21.71 2.39 -18.82
C GLN A 377 -22.02 2.20 -17.32
N SER A 378 -21.18 1.42 -16.63
CA SER A 378 -21.32 1.08 -15.23
C SER A 378 -19.96 0.78 -14.61
N HIS A 379 -19.55 1.56 -13.60
CA HIS A 379 -18.34 1.30 -12.83
C HIS A 379 -18.39 -0.05 -12.10
N GLY A 380 -19.57 -0.42 -11.57
CA GLY A 380 -19.74 -1.72 -10.92
C GLY A 380 -19.45 -2.88 -11.88
N ALA A 381 -20.01 -2.86 -13.09
CA ALA A 381 -19.75 -3.87 -14.11
C ALA A 381 -18.29 -3.86 -14.59
N ALA A 382 -17.70 -2.68 -14.78
CA ALA A 382 -16.30 -2.52 -15.18
C ALA A 382 -15.34 -3.11 -14.14
N VAL A 383 -15.56 -2.81 -12.86
CA VAL A 383 -14.76 -3.34 -11.77
C VAL A 383 -14.90 -4.86 -11.66
N VAL A 384 -16.13 -5.39 -11.74
CA VAL A 384 -16.39 -6.83 -11.66
C VAL A 384 -15.72 -7.58 -12.80
N ALA A 385 -15.67 -7.01 -14.00
CA ALA A 385 -14.95 -7.61 -15.13
C ALA A 385 -13.44 -7.78 -14.87
N LEU A 386 -12.85 -7.01 -13.95
CA LEU A 386 -11.45 -7.14 -13.53
C LEU A 386 -11.25 -8.17 -12.41
N THR A 387 -12.27 -8.48 -11.60
CA THR A 387 -12.12 -9.36 -10.43
C THR A 387 -11.65 -10.79 -10.74
N PRO A 388 -11.88 -11.41 -11.93
CA PRO A 388 -11.31 -12.70 -12.28
C PRO A 388 -9.78 -12.75 -12.26
N ALA A 389 -9.11 -11.62 -12.36
CA ALA A 389 -7.65 -11.56 -12.24
C ALA A 389 -7.15 -12.02 -10.86
N PHE A 390 -7.94 -11.87 -9.79
CA PHE A 390 -7.59 -12.38 -8.46
C PHE A 390 -7.45 -13.90 -8.43
N PRO A 391 -8.48 -14.71 -8.77
CA PRO A 391 -8.32 -16.17 -8.80
C PRO A 391 -7.29 -16.62 -9.85
N ILE A 392 -7.12 -15.89 -10.96
CA ILE A 392 -6.03 -16.16 -11.92
C ILE A 392 -4.67 -16.03 -11.24
N ALA A 393 -4.45 -14.98 -10.43
CA ALA A 393 -3.22 -14.82 -9.66
C ALA A 393 -3.03 -15.95 -8.65
N GLY A 394 -4.10 -16.38 -7.96
CA GLY A 394 -4.07 -17.52 -7.04
C GLY A 394 -3.72 -18.83 -7.72
N ILE A 395 -4.35 -19.12 -8.84
CA ILE A 395 -4.08 -20.31 -9.67
C ILE A 395 -2.65 -20.27 -10.21
N ALA A 396 -2.22 -19.13 -10.74
CA ALA A 396 -0.85 -18.95 -11.21
C ALA A 396 0.17 -19.21 -10.08
N ALA A 397 -0.10 -18.73 -8.86
CA ALA A 397 0.78 -18.99 -7.72
C ALA A 397 0.84 -20.48 -7.36
N LEU A 398 -0.29 -21.21 -7.43
CA LEU A 398 -0.34 -22.64 -7.16
C LEU A 398 0.55 -23.46 -8.12
N PHE A 399 0.53 -23.12 -9.40
CA PHE A 399 1.20 -23.93 -10.43
C PHE A 399 2.60 -23.41 -10.82
N LEU A 400 2.85 -22.12 -10.70
CA LEU A 400 4.08 -21.51 -11.22
C LEU A 400 5.12 -21.20 -10.12
N LEU A 401 4.69 -20.99 -8.86
CA LEU A 401 5.61 -20.67 -7.77
C LEU A 401 5.96 -21.93 -6.94
N PRO A 402 7.16 -22.01 -6.39
CA PRO A 402 7.49 -23.10 -5.44
C PRO A 402 6.75 -22.89 -4.12
N GLU A 403 6.40 -24.00 -3.44
CA GLU A 403 5.93 -23.88 -2.05
C GLU A 403 7.09 -23.49 -1.14
N THR A 404 6.85 -22.48 -0.30
CA THR A 404 7.87 -21.92 0.58
C THR A 404 7.54 -22.09 2.07
N GLY A 405 6.31 -22.50 2.38
CA GLY A 405 5.85 -22.73 3.75
C GLY A 405 6.60 -23.89 4.41
N GLY A 406 7.11 -23.67 5.63
CA GLY A 406 7.73 -24.72 6.46
C GLY A 406 9.13 -25.20 6.02
N THR A 407 9.73 -24.61 4.98
CA THR A 407 11.10 -24.95 4.56
C THR A 407 12.13 -24.03 5.18
N ASP A 408 13.21 -24.61 5.73
CA ASP A 408 14.31 -23.83 6.31
C ASP A 408 15.03 -23.04 5.19
N LEU A 409 15.20 -21.74 5.39
CA LEU A 409 15.76 -20.83 4.36
C LEU A 409 17.24 -21.11 4.07
N LYS A 410 17.92 -21.90 4.92
CA LYS A 410 19.32 -22.30 4.75
C LYS A 410 19.52 -23.40 3.70
N ASP A 411 18.54 -24.30 3.53
CA ASP A 411 18.62 -25.42 2.57
C ASP A 411 18.53 -25.01 1.10
N ARG A 412 18.23 -23.74 0.83
CA ARG A 412 18.07 -23.21 -0.55
C ARG A 412 19.30 -22.50 -1.10
N SER A 413 20.37 -22.37 -0.30
CA SER A 413 21.62 -21.72 -0.73
C SER A 413 22.56 -22.63 -1.51
N GLU A 414 22.30 -23.96 -1.54
CA GLU A 414 23.09 -24.90 -2.34
C GLU A 414 22.39 -25.17 -3.67
N PRO A 415 23.06 -24.95 -4.81
CA PRO A 415 22.56 -25.45 -6.09
C PRO A 415 22.61 -26.99 -6.02
N HIS A 416 21.49 -27.66 -6.12
CA HIS A 416 21.48 -29.07 -6.43
C HIS A 416 22.20 -29.24 -7.77
N ALA A 417 23.38 -29.88 -7.70
CA ALA A 417 24.24 -30.25 -8.80
C ALA A 417 23.53 -31.14 -9.82
#